data_19120d28e51184fad90fa86e6aa1e5f4
#
_entry.id   19120d28e51184fad90fa86e6aa1e5f4
#
_cell.length_a   1.000
_cell.length_b   1.000
_cell.length_c   1.000
_cell.angle_alpha   90.00
_cell.angle_beta   90.00
_cell.angle_gamma   90.00
#
_symmetry.space_group_name_H-M   'P 1'
#
loop_
_entity.id
_entity.type
_entity.pdbx_description
1 polymer ?
#
loop_
_entity_poly.entity_id
_entity_poly.type
_entity_poly.pdbx_seq_one_letter_code
_entity_poly.pdbx_strand_id
1 'polypeptide(L)'
;MVRQSLKSRTGTFKPGFMPAVGLALAATSLLALSACSDPGAAAAGAANAPAATNTATSTAKTFNLTPEQDRFPVSVDKAAAALVPEAIKKDGKLTVAVSPFAPPLAVYATDNKTPVGNEVDIAVALAQTLGLEAEIVPTAWADWPLGVESGKYEAVLSNVTVTEERKLKFDFASYRDDKLGFYAKSGSDITKVESATDVAGKRVIVGSGTNQESILLRWDEENKAKGLKPVEFQYYDDDSASNLALQSGRADLTFGPNATAAYKAATDEKTKLVGLVDGGWPLKASIAATTKKGNGFAAAAQAGLNHLIEDGTYGKILDRWGLSSEAVAKSELNPAGLPKS
;
A
#
# COMPACT_ATOMS: atom_id res chain seq x y z
N MET A 1 -1.59 57.96 -7.54
CA MET A 1 -2.90 58.45 -7.03
C MET A 1 -4.00 57.77 -7.79
N VAL A 2 -4.71 56.86 -7.19
CA VAL A 2 -6.15 56.55 -7.19
C VAL A 2 -6.36 55.35 -6.28
N ARG A 3 -6.91 55.59 -5.09
CA ARG A 3 -7.40 54.58 -4.14
C ARG A 3 -8.80 54.16 -4.58
N GLN A 4 -9.05 52.87 -4.75
CA GLN A 4 -10.41 52.32 -4.78
C GLN A 4 -10.69 51.53 -3.52
N SER A 5 -11.72 51.97 -2.83
CA SER A 5 -12.31 51.49 -1.60
C SER A 5 -13.13 50.22 -1.82
N LEU A 6 -12.82 49.11 -1.10
CA LEU A 6 -13.72 47.94 -0.99
C LEU A 6 -14.73 48.17 0.14
N LYS A 7 -16.02 48.21 -0.22
CA LYS A 7 -17.15 48.18 0.71
C LYS A 7 -17.43 46.72 1.14
N SER A 8 -17.35 46.46 2.43
CA SER A 8 -17.82 45.26 3.08
C SER A 8 -19.36 45.23 3.10
N ARG A 9 -19.97 44.14 2.66
CA ARG A 9 -21.40 43.81 2.90
C ARG A 9 -21.49 42.74 3.96
N THR A 10 -21.91 43.13 5.15
CA THR A 10 -22.36 42.25 6.22
C THR A 10 -23.83 41.87 5.97
N GLY A 11 -24.04 40.58 5.70
CA GLY A 11 -25.38 39.99 5.62
C GLY A 11 -25.71 39.27 6.92
N THR A 12 -26.66 39.80 7.67
CA THR A 12 -27.24 39.23 8.88
C THR A 12 -28.18 38.08 8.55
N PHE A 13 -27.88 36.87 9.08
CA PHE A 13 -28.79 35.71 9.02
C PHE A 13 -29.70 35.72 10.25
N LYS A 14 -31.02 35.69 10.04
CA LYS A 14 -32.05 35.48 11.07
C LYS A 14 -32.35 33.98 11.22
N PRO A 15 -32.51 33.43 12.44
CA PRO A 15 -32.97 32.06 12.64
C PRO A 15 -34.51 31.97 12.58
N GLY A 16 -35.00 31.06 11.75
CA GLY A 16 -36.44 30.75 11.69
C GLY A 16 -36.77 29.55 12.58
N PHE A 17 -37.85 29.74 13.29
CA PHE A 17 -38.48 28.84 14.29
C PHE A 17 -39.04 27.57 13.65
N MET A 18 -38.90 26.42 14.35
CA MET A 18 -39.66 25.18 14.15
C MET A 18 -40.99 25.22 14.88
N PRO A 19 -42.00 24.50 14.41
CA PRO A 19 -43.00 23.93 15.33
C PRO A 19 -42.88 22.40 15.38
N ALA A 20 -42.97 21.90 16.61
CA ALA A 20 -43.14 20.50 16.97
C ALA A 20 -44.61 20.10 16.94
N VAL A 21 -44.93 18.92 16.40
CA VAL A 21 -46.15 18.12 16.61
C VAL A 21 -45.74 16.70 16.30
N GLY A 22 -46.00 15.64 17.01
CA GLY A 22 -46.90 15.28 18.06
C GLY A 22 -46.87 13.75 18.10
N LEU A 23 -46.94 13.25 19.29
CA LEU A 23 -46.94 11.85 19.74
C LEU A 23 -48.09 11.01 19.13
N ALA A 24 -47.82 9.72 18.78
CA ALA A 24 -48.81 8.66 18.87
C ALA A 24 -48.18 7.30 19.16
N LEU A 25 -48.51 6.75 20.32
CA LEU A 25 -48.30 5.35 20.76
C LEU A 25 -49.30 4.41 20.11
N ALA A 26 -48.90 3.16 19.80
CA ALA A 26 -49.70 1.92 19.88
C ALA A 26 -48.72 0.75 19.69
N ALA A 27 -48.44 -0.03 20.61
CA ALA A 27 -48.91 -1.17 21.35
C ALA A 27 -49.09 -2.47 20.54
N THR A 28 -48.22 -3.44 20.88
CA THR A 28 -48.41 -4.91 21.03
C THR A 28 -49.06 -5.77 19.94
N SER A 29 -48.31 -6.83 19.54
CA SER A 29 -48.82 -8.22 19.64
C SER A 29 -47.70 -9.25 19.47
N LEU A 30 -47.46 -10.04 20.51
CA LEU A 30 -46.82 -11.35 20.49
C LEU A 30 -47.75 -12.36 19.82
N LEU A 31 -47.20 -13.21 18.95
CA LEU A 31 -47.76 -14.52 18.63
C LEU A 31 -46.64 -15.55 18.53
N ALA A 32 -46.58 -16.37 19.56
CA ALA A 32 -45.88 -17.65 19.55
C ALA A 32 -46.75 -18.69 18.87
N LEU A 33 -46.21 -19.53 18.04
CA LEU A 33 -46.83 -20.81 17.65
C LEU A 33 -45.76 -21.90 17.63
N SER A 34 -46.08 -22.85 18.49
CA SER A 34 -45.39 -24.08 18.82
C SER A 34 -45.46 -25.15 17.76
N ALA A 35 -44.46 -26.02 17.85
CA ALA A 35 -44.23 -27.33 17.27
C ALA A 35 -45.44 -28.22 16.97
N CYS A 36 -45.31 -29.04 15.91
CA CYS A 36 -45.80 -30.41 15.91
C CYS A 36 -44.82 -31.30 15.17
N SER A 37 -44.28 -32.25 15.88
CA SER A 37 -43.58 -33.43 15.41
C SER A 37 -44.57 -34.48 14.96
N ASP A 38 -44.29 -35.23 13.90
CA ASP A 38 -44.93 -36.52 13.64
C ASP A 38 -43.86 -37.56 13.24
N PRO A 39 -43.86 -38.76 13.83
CA PRO A 39 -42.86 -39.78 13.56
C PRO A 39 -43.40 -40.90 12.69
N GLY A 40 -42.58 -41.35 11.74
CA GLY A 40 -42.76 -42.68 11.19
C GLY A 40 -42.48 -42.84 9.74
N ALA A 41 -41.35 -43.42 9.41
CA ALA A 41 -41.20 -44.63 8.60
C ALA A 41 -39.70 -44.92 8.31
N ALA A 42 -39.29 -46.09 8.74
CA ALA A 42 -37.97 -46.63 8.44
C ALA A 42 -37.95 -47.20 7.01
N ALA A 43 -36.81 -47.01 6.29
CA ALA A 43 -36.23 -48.05 5.45
C ALA A 43 -34.84 -47.64 4.86
N ALA A 44 -33.89 -48.48 5.15
CA ALA A 44 -32.78 -48.96 4.32
C ALA A 44 -31.73 -47.98 3.74
N GLY A 45 -30.58 -47.95 4.34
CA GLY A 45 -29.26 -48.32 3.83
C GLY A 45 -28.75 -47.68 2.53
N ALA A 46 -27.88 -46.66 2.66
CA ALA A 46 -26.72 -46.54 1.77
C ALA A 46 -25.63 -45.78 2.56
N ALA A 47 -24.50 -46.44 2.75
CA ALA A 47 -23.33 -45.84 3.37
C ALA A 47 -22.76 -44.73 2.46
N ASN A 48 -22.93 -43.51 2.84
CA ASN A 48 -22.15 -42.38 2.29
C ASN A 48 -21.02 -42.08 3.27
N ALA A 49 -19.80 -42.29 2.80
CA ALA A 49 -18.58 -41.86 3.46
C ALA A 49 -18.66 -40.31 3.65
N PRO A 50 -18.18 -39.78 4.80
CA PRO A 50 -18.14 -38.34 4.99
C PRO A 50 -17.18 -37.75 3.98
N ALA A 51 -17.67 -36.91 3.07
CA ALA A 51 -16.84 -36.00 2.31
C ALA A 51 -16.09 -35.15 3.31
N ALA A 52 -14.77 -35.32 3.35
CA ALA A 52 -13.89 -34.41 4.09
C ALA A 52 -14.02 -33.02 3.46
N THR A 53 -14.86 -32.20 4.05
CA THR A 53 -14.85 -30.78 3.82
C THR A 53 -13.53 -30.27 4.36
N ASN A 54 -12.52 -30.15 3.50
CA ASN A 54 -11.35 -29.33 3.75
C ASN A 54 -11.83 -27.87 3.88
N THR A 55 -12.28 -27.51 5.06
CA THR A 55 -12.40 -26.12 5.47
C THR A 55 -10.97 -25.66 5.66
N ALA A 56 -10.36 -25.13 4.60
CA ALA A 56 -9.16 -24.33 4.73
C ALA A 56 -9.54 -23.15 5.63
N THR A 57 -9.25 -23.28 6.90
CA THR A 57 -9.31 -22.19 7.86
C THR A 57 -8.21 -21.22 7.42
N SER A 58 -8.57 -20.24 6.61
CA SER A 58 -7.72 -19.07 6.36
C SER A 58 -7.56 -18.39 7.72
N THR A 59 -6.45 -18.66 8.39
CA THR A 59 -6.06 -17.87 9.56
C THR A 59 -5.69 -16.49 9.02
N ALA A 60 -6.62 -15.54 9.13
CA ALA A 60 -6.38 -14.14 8.78
C ALA A 60 -5.12 -13.68 9.53
N LYS A 61 -4.12 -13.20 8.81
CA LYS A 61 -2.87 -12.73 9.39
C LYS A 61 -3.18 -11.48 10.22
N THR A 62 -2.85 -11.51 11.50
CA THR A 62 -3.02 -10.39 12.41
C THR A 62 -1.77 -9.51 12.37
N PHE A 63 -1.92 -8.22 12.10
CA PHE A 63 -0.83 -7.25 12.07
C PHE A 63 -0.81 -6.46 13.38
N ASN A 64 0.36 -6.31 13.99
CA ASN A 64 0.51 -5.41 15.13
C ASN A 64 0.60 -3.96 14.63
N LEU A 65 -0.47 -3.19 14.87
CA LEU A 65 -0.54 -1.77 14.52
C LEU A 65 -0.46 -0.86 15.77
N THR A 66 0.04 -1.36 16.91
CA THR A 66 0.31 -0.52 18.07
C THR A 66 1.64 0.23 17.91
N PRO A 67 1.88 1.34 18.65
CA PRO A 67 3.18 2.02 18.64
C PRO A 67 4.34 1.12 19.10
N GLU A 68 4.04 0.20 20.02
CA GLU A 68 4.99 -0.76 20.57
C GLU A 68 5.19 -1.90 19.57
N GLN A 69 6.37 -1.93 18.98
CA GLN A 69 6.74 -2.93 17.99
C GLN A 69 7.84 -3.84 18.53
N ASP A 70 7.57 -5.14 18.66
CA ASP A 70 8.58 -6.15 18.96
C ASP A 70 9.46 -6.38 17.71
N ARG A 71 10.41 -5.48 17.49
CA ARG A 71 11.34 -5.58 16.36
C ARG A 71 12.40 -6.62 16.62
N PHE A 72 12.87 -7.25 15.55
CA PHE A 72 13.95 -8.23 15.63
C PHE A 72 15.24 -7.55 16.03
N PRO A 73 16.05 -8.13 16.96
CA PRO A 73 17.34 -7.58 17.31
C PRO A 73 18.29 -7.66 16.11
N VAL A 74 19.04 -6.60 15.87
CA VAL A 74 19.99 -6.47 14.77
C VAL A 74 21.36 -6.13 15.33
N SER A 75 22.41 -6.79 14.83
CA SER A 75 23.79 -6.48 15.14
C SER A 75 24.39 -5.52 14.13
N VAL A 76 25.34 -4.69 14.59
CA VAL A 76 26.07 -3.80 13.68
C VAL A 76 27.00 -4.61 12.78
N ASP A 77 26.88 -4.43 11.48
CA ASP A 77 27.88 -4.86 10.51
C ASP A 77 28.94 -3.78 10.32
N LYS A 78 30.14 -4.03 10.85
CA LYS A 78 31.24 -3.06 10.78
C LYS A 78 31.68 -2.72 9.35
N ALA A 79 31.55 -3.68 8.41
CA ALA A 79 31.92 -3.47 7.01
C ALA A 79 30.92 -2.53 6.33
N ALA A 80 29.62 -2.77 6.50
CA ALA A 80 28.57 -1.88 5.99
C ALA A 80 28.61 -0.50 6.66
N ALA A 81 28.79 -0.45 7.99
CA ALA A 81 28.92 0.80 8.73
C ALA A 81 30.10 1.66 8.29
N ALA A 82 31.21 1.04 7.86
CA ALA A 82 32.36 1.76 7.32
C ALA A 82 32.07 2.48 5.99
N LEU A 83 31.06 2.04 5.24
CA LEU A 83 30.65 2.65 3.97
C LEU A 83 29.75 3.88 4.16
N VAL A 84 29.23 4.11 5.37
CA VAL A 84 28.36 5.27 5.62
C VAL A 84 29.18 6.55 5.48
N PRO A 85 28.74 7.54 4.66
CA PRO A 85 29.44 8.80 4.54
C PRO A 85 29.54 9.56 5.87
N GLU A 86 30.68 10.20 6.12
CA GLU A 86 30.94 10.94 7.37
C GLU A 86 29.91 12.04 7.64
N ALA A 87 29.36 12.65 6.59
CA ALA A 87 28.31 13.67 6.73
C ALA A 87 27.02 13.10 7.38
N ILE A 88 26.73 11.81 7.14
CA ILE A 88 25.55 11.11 7.70
C ILE A 88 25.87 10.57 9.09
N LYS A 89 27.11 10.12 9.35
CA LYS A 89 27.52 9.63 10.68
C LYS A 89 27.54 10.72 11.75
N LYS A 90 27.61 11.98 11.34
CA LYS A 90 27.96 13.12 12.23
C LYS A 90 27.05 13.24 13.46
N ASP A 91 25.77 13.00 13.33
CA ASP A 91 24.80 13.08 14.42
C ASP A 91 24.35 11.71 14.96
N GLY A 92 24.90 10.62 14.40
CA GLY A 92 24.58 9.25 14.80
C GLY A 92 23.21 8.77 14.34
N LYS A 93 22.54 9.48 13.44
CA LYS A 93 21.19 9.18 12.98
C LYS A 93 21.15 8.85 11.50
N LEU A 94 20.12 8.12 11.13
CA LEU A 94 19.69 7.91 9.74
C LEU A 94 18.25 8.41 9.62
N THR A 95 18.08 9.56 8.98
CA THR A 95 16.75 10.13 8.73
C THR A 95 16.13 9.49 7.49
N VAL A 96 15.07 8.72 7.70
CA VAL A 96 14.37 7.97 6.64
C VAL A 96 12.94 8.47 6.50
N ALA A 97 12.58 8.93 5.30
CA ALA A 97 11.20 9.27 4.99
C ALA A 97 10.39 8.03 4.62
N VAL A 98 9.16 7.97 5.12
CA VAL A 98 8.15 6.96 4.78
C VAL A 98 6.81 7.63 4.52
N SER A 99 5.95 7.03 3.67
CA SER A 99 4.59 7.51 3.44
C SER A 99 3.59 6.63 4.20
N PRO A 100 3.12 7.05 5.39
CA PRO A 100 2.34 6.19 6.29
C PRO A 100 0.85 6.10 5.90
N PHE A 101 0.56 5.94 4.61
CA PHE A 101 -0.79 5.85 4.04
C PHE A 101 -0.98 4.57 3.21
N ALA A 102 -0.07 3.62 3.33
CA ALA A 102 -0.03 2.41 2.50
C ALA A 102 0.23 1.15 3.34
N PRO A 103 -0.70 0.71 4.22
CA PRO A 103 -0.53 -0.53 4.97
C PRO A 103 -0.42 -1.73 4.02
N PRO A 104 0.38 -2.74 4.31
CA PRO A 104 1.24 -2.96 5.48
C PRO A 104 2.65 -2.37 5.31
N LEU A 105 2.90 -1.58 4.26
CA LEU A 105 4.21 -0.99 3.95
C LEU A 105 4.59 0.05 5.00
N ALA A 106 3.75 1.08 5.13
CA ALA A 106 3.80 2.04 6.22
C ALA A 106 2.39 2.55 6.53
N VAL A 107 2.08 2.71 7.82
CA VAL A 107 0.81 3.22 8.33
C VAL A 107 1.04 3.89 9.68
N TYR A 108 0.18 4.82 10.07
CA TYR A 108 0.19 5.29 11.44
C TYR A 108 -0.37 4.23 12.37
N ALA A 109 0.31 4.03 13.49
CA ALA A 109 -0.16 3.13 14.55
C ALA A 109 -1.48 3.62 15.17
N THR A 110 -2.01 2.86 16.11
CA THR A 110 -3.28 3.16 16.81
C THR A 110 -3.28 4.48 17.58
N ASP A 111 -2.11 5.08 17.81
CA ASP A 111 -1.94 6.43 18.37
C ASP A 111 -2.11 7.56 17.34
N ASN A 112 -2.31 7.23 16.05
CA ASN A 112 -2.38 8.15 14.91
C ASN A 112 -1.14 9.06 14.74
N LYS A 113 0.00 8.63 15.25
CA LYS A 113 1.23 9.44 15.26
C LYS A 113 2.47 8.64 14.88
N THR A 114 2.63 7.43 15.40
CA THR A 114 3.83 6.62 15.21
C THR A 114 3.75 5.83 13.92
N PRO A 115 4.67 6.01 12.94
CA PRO A 115 4.72 5.17 11.75
C PRO A 115 5.16 3.75 12.11
N VAL A 116 4.44 2.76 11.59
CA VAL A 116 4.74 1.32 11.69
C VAL A 116 4.53 0.66 10.33
N GLY A 117 5.11 -0.49 10.10
CA GLY A 117 4.96 -1.21 8.83
C GLY A 117 6.27 -1.84 8.37
N ASN A 118 6.18 -2.56 7.25
CA ASN A 118 7.33 -3.26 6.67
C ASN A 118 8.50 -2.33 6.37
N GLU A 119 8.25 -1.20 5.73
CA GLU A 119 9.30 -0.25 5.33
C GLU A 119 9.89 0.48 6.53
N VAL A 120 9.11 0.71 7.57
CA VAL A 120 9.59 1.24 8.85
C VAL A 120 10.50 0.23 9.54
N ASP A 121 10.11 -1.04 9.59
CA ASP A 121 10.92 -2.09 10.22
C ASP A 121 12.23 -2.32 9.45
N ILE A 122 12.20 -2.31 8.10
CA ILE A 122 13.42 -2.37 7.27
C ILE A 122 14.30 -1.15 7.52
N ALA A 123 13.74 0.06 7.59
CA ALA A 123 14.50 1.29 7.83
C ALA A 123 15.20 1.27 9.21
N VAL A 124 14.49 0.83 10.25
CA VAL A 124 15.05 0.69 11.61
C VAL A 124 16.14 -0.37 11.64
N ALA A 125 15.90 -1.55 11.05
CA ALA A 125 16.90 -2.62 10.99
C ALA A 125 18.15 -2.19 10.20
N LEU A 126 17.97 -1.49 9.07
CA LEU A 126 19.07 -0.95 8.27
C LEU A 126 19.91 0.06 9.08
N ALA A 127 19.27 1.01 9.77
CA ALA A 127 19.99 1.97 10.60
C ALA A 127 20.81 1.27 11.68
N GLN A 128 20.22 0.29 12.39
CA GLN A 128 20.90 -0.50 13.42
C GLN A 128 22.09 -1.29 12.84
N THR A 129 21.93 -1.92 11.68
CA THR A 129 23.02 -2.62 10.97
C THR A 129 24.19 -1.66 10.68
N LEU A 130 23.90 -0.40 10.36
CA LEU A 130 24.88 0.63 10.07
C LEU A 130 25.44 1.33 11.32
N GLY A 131 24.99 0.95 12.52
CA GLY A 131 25.40 1.57 13.78
C GLY A 131 24.80 2.95 14.00
N LEU A 132 23.64 3.24 13.41
CA LEU A 132 22.94 4.51 13.50
C LEU A 132 21.57 4.33 14.20
N GLU A 133 21.04 5.43 14.75
CA GLU A 133 19.68 5.51 15.24
C GLU A 133 18.76 5.88 14.06
N ALA A 134 17.64 5.17 13.89
CA ALA A 134 16.65 5.50 12.87
C ALA A 134 15.78 6.69 13.29
N GLU A 135 15.73 7.73 12.48
CA GLU A 135 14.76 8.83 12.59
C GLU A 135 13.74 8.70 11.45
N ILE A 136 12.55 8.20 11.77
CA ILE A 136 11.47 7.97 10.76
C ILE A 136 10.67 9.26 10.59
N VAL A 137 10.65 9.79 9.36
CA VAL A 137 9.97 11.04 9.00
C VAL A 137 8.76 10.74 8.12
N PRO A 138 7.53 10.92 8.63
CA PRO A 138 6.33 10.82 7.80
C PRO A 138 6.35 11.88 6.70
N THR A 139 6.07 11.46 5.46
CA THR A 139 6.00 12.37 4.30
C THR A 139 4.90 11.95 3.34
N ALA A 140 4.34 12.90 2.59
CA ALA A 140 3.44 12.57 1.50
C ALA A 140 4.22 12.02 0.29
N TRP A 141 3.57 11.13 -0.49
CA TRP A 141 4.18 10.56 -1.69
C TRP A 141 4.72 11.63 -2.66
N ALA A 142 3.97 12.71 -2.87
CA ALA A 142 4.37 13.78 -3.79
C ALA A 142 5.61 14.56 -3.34
N ASP A 143 5.92 14.55 -2.03
CA ASP A 143 6.97 15.39 -1.44
C ASP A 143 8.33 14.70 -1.32
N TRP A 144 8.37 13.35 -1.44
CA TRP A 144 9.61 12.61 -1.22
C TRP A 144 10.75 13.01 -2.19
N PRO A 145 10.50 13.28 -3.51
CA PRO A 145 11.59 13.57 -4.44
C PRO A 145 12.34 14.84 -4.04
N LEU A 146 11.60 15.91 -3.74
CA LEU A 146 12.20 17.18 -3.31
C LEU A 146 12.91 17.05 -1.96
N GLY A 147 12.33 16.28 -1.03
CA GLY A 147 12.93 16.04 0.28
C GLY A 147 14.28 15.34 0.20
N VAL A 148 14.42 14.31 -0.65
CA VAL A 148 15.70 13.62 -0.89
C VAL A 148 16.68 14.52 -1.64
N GLU A 149 16.25 15.21 -2.71
CA GLU A 149 17.11 16.13 -3.47
C GLU A 149 17.69 17.25 -2.61
N SER A 150 16.89 17.80 -1.70
CA SER A 150 17.33 18.87 -0.77
C SER A 150 18.20 18.36 0.37
N GLY A 151 18.25 17.04 0.61
CA GLY A 151 18.94 16.46 1.76
C GLY A 151 18.18 16.63 3.08
N LYS A 152 16.86 16.79 3.03
CA LYS A 152 15.99 16.78 4.21
C LYS A 152 15.94 15.38 4.86
N TYR A 153 16.10 14.33 4.08
CA TYR A 153 16.27 12.94 4.52
C TYR A 153 17.46 12.32 3.78
N GLU A 154 18.16 11.40 4.42
CA GLU A 154 19.24 10.62 3.80
C GLU A 154 18.69 9.55 2.85
N ALA A 155 17.52 9.00 3.19
CA ALA A 155 16.86 7.99 2.38
C ALA A 155 15.32 8.13 2.42
N VAL A 156 14.65 7.53 1.44
CA VAL A 156 13.22 7.25 1.48
C VAL A 156 12.98 5.77 1.24
N LEU A 157 12.14 5.15 2.07
CA LEU A 157 11.57 3.82 1.89
C LEU A 157 10.05 3.98 1.84
N SER A 158 9.49 4.00 0.62
CA SER A 158 8.08 4.28 0.35
C SER A 158 7.63 3.65 -0.95
N ASN A 159 7.92 2.37 -1.12
CA ASN A 159 7.56 1.63 -2.34
C ASN A 159 8.05 2.32 -3.63
N VAL A 160 9.25 2.88 -3.60
CA VAL A 160 9.80 3.61 -4.74
C VAL A 160 10.35 2.62 -5.76
N THR A 161 9.69 2.51 -6.89
CA THR A 161 10.15 1.71 -8.05
C THR A 161 11.37 2.35 -8.69
N VAL A 162 12.38 1.55 -9.03
CA VAL A 162 13.56 1.99 -9.77
C VAL A 162 13.20 2.23 -11.23
N THR A 163 13.41 3.46 -11.71
CA THR A 163 13.24 3.83 -13.12
C THR A 163 14.49 4.56 -13.64
N GLU A 164 14.78 4.48 -14.93
CA GLU A 164 15.91 5.19 -15.52
C GLU A 164 15.76 6.72 -15.40
N GLU A 165 14.53 7.21 -15.40
CA GLU A 165 14.26 8.63 -15.15
C GLU A 165 14.63 9.04 -13.71
N ARG A 166 14.21 8.27 -12.72
CA ARG A 166 14.54 8.53 -11.29
C ARG A 166 16.04 8.41 -11.04
N LYS A 167 16.75 7.51 -11.74
CA LYS A 167 18.21 7.36 -11.65
C LYS A 167 19.02 8.58 -12.13
N LEU A 168 18.38 9.52 -12.81
CA LEU A 168 19.02 10.81 -13.13
C LEU A 168 19.28 11.65 -11.88
N LYS A 169 18.47 11.49 -10.83
CA LYS A 169 18.47 12.31 -9.62
C LYS A 169 18.77 11.55 -8.33
N PHE A 170 18.60 10.23 -8.34
CA PHE A 170 18.68 9.37 -7.16
C PHE A 170 19.57 8.17 -7.38
N ASP A 171 20.13 7.65 -6.29
CA ASP A 171 20.76 6.33 -6.21
C ASP A 171 19.87 5.39 -5.40
N PHE A 172 19.99 4.09 -5.66
CA PHE A 172 19.07 3.06 -5.20
C PHE A 172 19.79 1.85 -4.61
N ALA A 173 19.25 1.32 -3.50
CA ALA A 173 19.56 -0.01 -3.00
C ALA A 173 18.26 -0.84 -2.96
N SER A 174 18.12 -1.87 -3.79
CA SER A 174 16.88 -2.63 -3.90
C SER A 174 16.62 -3.47 -2.64
N TYR A 175 15.34 -3.59 -2.26
CA TYR A 175 14.96 -4.41 -1.10
C TYR A 175 13.70 -5.23 -1.30
N ARG A 176 12.98 -5.11 -2.42
CA ARG A 176 11.78 -5.89 -2.69
C ARG A 176 11.45 -5.93 -4.19
N ASP A 177 10.84 -7.02 -4.66
CA ASP A 177 10.23 -7.05 -5.99
C ASP A 177 8.99 -6.14 -6.02
N ASP A 178 8.80 -5.42 -7.13
CA ASP A 178 7.61 -4.61 -7.33
C ASP A 178 6.50 -5.45 -7.96
N LYS A 179 5.44 -5.70 -7.21
CA LYS A 179 4.22 -6.36 -7.69
C LYS A 179 3.04 -5.41 -7.61
N LEU A 180 2.25 -5.37 -8.67
CA LEU A 180 1.05 -4.55 -8.80
C LEU A 180 -0.19 -5.44 -8.93
N GLY A 181 -1.27 -5.05 -8.27
CA GLY A 181 -2.53 -5.79 -8.28
C GLY A 181 -3.69 -4.96 -8.81
N PHE A 182 -4.54 -5.62 -9.61
CA PHE A 182 -5.88 -5.13 -9.89
C PHE A 182 -6.85 -5.74 -8.88
N TYR A 183 -7.58 -4.88 -8.20
CA TYR A 183 -8.57 -5.30 -7.21
C TYR A 183 -9.94 -4.74 -7.57
N ALA A 184 -10.95 -5.60 -7.48
CA ALA A 184 -12.35 -5.26 -7.65
C ALA A 184 -13.09 -5.39 -6.32
N LYS A 185 -14.27 -4.79 -6.20
CA LYS A 185 -15.21 -5.06 -5.13
C LYS A 185 -15.54 -6.57 -5.06
N SER A 186 -15.63 -7.17 -3.87
CA SER A 186 -15.86 -8.61 -3.70
C SER A 186 -17.07 -9.15 -4.47
N GLY A 187 -18.17 -8.41 -4.53
CA GLY A 187 -19.38 -8.77 -5.30
C GLY A 187 -19.35 -8.34 -6.78
N SER A 188 -18.22 -7.93 -7.34
CA SER A 188 -18.10 -7.54 -8.76
C SER A 188 -18.10 -8.75 -9.69
N ASP A 189 -18.68 -8.59 -10.88
CA ASP A 189 -18.61 -9.59 -11.97
C ASP A 189 -17.22 -9.64 -12.62
N ILE A 190 -16.33 -8.69 -12.33
CA ILE A 190 -14.95 -8.71 -12.80
C ILE A 190 -14.22 -9.79 -12.01
N THR A 191 -13.76 -10.83 -12.69
CA THR A 191 -13.07 -11.99 -12.07
C THR A 191 -11.62 -12.08 -12.50
N LYS A 192 -11.22 -11.39 -13.58
CA LYS A 192 -9.89 -11.51 -14.16
C LYS A 192 -9.47 -10.24 -14.90
N VAL A 193 -8.20 -9.84 -14.73
CA VAL A 193 -7.49 -8.80 -15.49
C VAL A 193 -6.08 -9.30 -15.76
N GLU A 194 -5.77 -9.61 -17.02
CA GLU A 194 -4.45 -10.12 -17.44
C GLU A 194 -3.82 -9.29 -18.55
N SER A 195 -4.62 -8.46 -19.22
CA SER A 195 -4.20 -7.71 -20.40
C SER A 195 -4.89 -6.36 -20.50
N ALA A 196 -4.39 -5.52 -21.38
CA ALA A 196 -4.95 -4.21 -21.68
C ALA A 196 -6.45 -4.27 -22.02
N THR A 197 -6.89 -5.31 -22.77
CA THR A 197 -8.29 -5.43 -23.20
C THR A 197 -9.25 -5.62 -22.04
N ASP A 198 -8.79 -6.18 -20.91
CA ASP A 198 -9.66 -6.46 -19.75
C ASP A 198 -10.05 -5.18 -19.00
N VAL A 199 -9.26 -4.11 -19.16
CA VAL A 199 -9.54 -2.79 -18.55
C VAL A 199 -10.19 -1.80 -19.52
N ALA A 200 -10.45 -2.20 -20.78
CA ALA A 200 -11.08 -1.32 -21.77
C ALA A 200 -12.46 -0.83 -21.31
N GLY A 201 -12.66 0.49 -21.26
CA GLY A 201 -13.89 1.13 -20.80
C GLY A 201 -14.20 0.96 -19.31
N LYS A 202 -13.23 0.53 -18.50
CA LYS A 202 -13.36 0.44 -17.05
C LYS A 202 -12.91 1.74 -16.38
N ARG A 203 -13.54 2.06 -15.26
CA ARG A 203 -13.16 3.14 -14.35
C ARG A 203 -12.13 2.59 -13.38
N VAL A 204 -10.88 3.01 -13.52
CA VAL A 204 -9.76 2.46 -12.75
C VAL A 204 -9.14 3.54 -11.85
N ILE A 205 -9.14 3.30 -10.56
CA ILE A 205 -8.44 4.13 -9.58
C ILE A 205 -6.95 3.81 -9.64
N VAL A 206 -6.12 4.84 -9.80
CA VAL A 206 -4.65 4.72 -9.85
C VAL A 206 -4.01 5.96 -9.22
N GLY A 207 -2.83 5.79 -8.62
CA GLY A 207 -2.06 6.92 -8.07
C GLY A 207 -1.36 7.71 -9.17
N SER A 208 -1.45 9.05 -9.12
CA SER A 208 -0.77 9.93 -10.06
C SER A 208 0.75 9.93 -9.87
N GLY A 209 1.52 10.02 -10.95
CA GLY A 209 3.00 10.05 -10.94
C GLY A 209 3.64 8.72 -10.57
N THR A 210 2.91 7.61 -10.67
CA THR A 210 3.38 6.28 -10.32
C THR A 210 3.71 5.45 -11.57
N ASN A 211 4.52 4.38 -11.43
CA ASN A 211 4.78 3.45 -12.53
C ASN A 211 3.53 2.65 -12.92
N GLN A 212 2.61 2.35 -11.99
CA GLN A 212 1.35 1.72 -12.35
C GLN A 212 0.47 2.63 -13.22
N GLU A 213 0.45 3.93 -12.99
CA GLU A 213 -0.19 4.87 -13.92
C GLU A 213 0.43 4.78 -15.32
N SER A 214 1.76 4.77 -15.41
CA SER A 214 2.47 4.64 -16.70
C SER A 214 2.14 3.32 -17.43
N ILE A 215 1.98 2.21 -16.70
CA ILE A 215 1.54 0.93 -17.27
C ILE A 215 0.10 1.04 -17.78
N LEU A 216 -0.79 1.61 -16.98
CA LEU A 216 -2.21 1.73 -17.35
C LEU A 216 -2.41 2.68 -18.52
N LEU A 217 -1.64 3.77 -18.62
CA LEU A 217 -1.63 4.67 -19.78
C LEU A 217 -1.21 3.94 -21.05
N ARG A 218 -0.17 3.10 -20.98
CA ARG A 218 0.29 2.27 -22.11
C ARG A 218 -0.81 1.28 -22.53
N TRP A 219 -1.45 0.63 -21.58
CA TRP A 219 -2.58 -0.26 -21.85
C TRP A 219 -3.75 0.48 -22.49
N ASP A 220 -4.00 1.71 -22.09
CA ASP A 220 -5.04 2.55 -22.69
C ASP A 220 -4.72 2.90 -24.16
N GLU A 221 -3.48 3.25 -24.45
CA GLU A 221 -3.04 3.48 -25.84
C GLU A 221 -3.15 2.21 -26.71
N GLU A 222 -2.83 1.02 -26.18
CA GLU A 222 -3.05 -0.25 -26.87
C GLU A 222 -4.55 -0.48 -27.15
N ASN A 223 -5.43 -0.16 -26.21
CA ASN A 223 -6.88 -0.29 -26.38
C ASN A 223 -7.40 0.67 -27.46
N LYS A 224 -6.98 1.92 -27.43
CA LYS A 224 -7.34 2.92 -28.44
C LYS A 224 -6.88 2.49 -29.85
N ALA A 225 -5.66 1.97 -29.98
CA ALA A 225 -5.13 1.46 -31.25
C ALA A 225 -5.95 0.28 -31.81
N LYS A 226 -6.60 -0.50 -30.93
CA LYS A 226 -7.51 -1.59 -31.29
C LYS A 226 -8.98 -1.13 -31.46
N GLY A 227 -9.27 0.17 -31.36
CA GLY A 227 -10.64 0.71 -31.45
C GLY A 227 -11.52 0.36 -30.24
N LEU A 228 -10.92 -0.04 -29.12
CA LEU A 228 -11.64 -0.33 -27.88
C LEU A 228 -11.91 0.96 -27.10
N LYS A 229 -12.86 0.90 -26.17
CA LYS A 229 -13.15 2.03 -25.28
C LYS A 229 -11.93 2.37 -24.42
N PRO A 230 -11.59 3.67 -24.27
CA PRO A 230 -10.50 4.08 -23.39
C PRO A 230 -10.79 3.74 -21.93
N VAL A 231 -9.72 3.63 -21.14
CA VAL A 231 -9.79 3.52 -19.68
C VAL A 231 -10.22 4.88 -19.11
N GLU A 232 -11.09 4.86 -18.12
CA GLU A 232 -11.45 6.05 -17.36
C GLU A 232 -10.59 6.11 -16.08
N PHE A 233 -9.57 6.97 -16.11
CA PHE A 233 -8.65 7.13 -14.98
C PHE A 233 -9.32 7.90 -13.86
N GLN A 234 -9.21 7.41 -12.63
CA GLN A 234 -9.71 8.09 -11.44
C GLN A 234 -8.57 8.27 -10.43
N TYR A 235 -8.42 9.50 -9.94
CA TYR A 235 -7.37 9.89 -9.00
C TYR A 235 -8.00 10.35 -7.71
N TYR A 236 -7.47 9.88 -6.59
CA TYR A 236 -7.90 10.24 -5.25
C TYR A 236 -6.68 10.48 -4.37
N ASP A 237 -6.68 11.60 -3.67
CA ASP A 237 -5.64 11.94 -2.68
C ASP A 237 -5.92 11.30 -1.31
N ASP A 238 -7.17 10.85 -1.10
CA ASP A 238 -7.65 10.24 0.14
C ASP A 238 -8.07 8.78 -0.08
N ASP A 239 -7.51 7.89 0.75
CA ASP A 239 -7.77 6.44 0.66
C ASP A 239 -9.22 6.09 1.00
N SER A 240 -9.86 6.82 1.92
CA SER A 240 -11.26 6.58 2.27
C SER A 240 -12.21 6.94 1.13
N ALA A 241 -11.92 8.05 0.41
CA ALA A 241 -12.67 8.45 -0.78
C ALA A 241 -12.48 7.44 -1.92
N SER A 242 -11.26 6.96 -2.14
CA SER A 242 -10.93 5.89 -3.08
C SER A 242 -11.71 4.60 -2.77
N ASN A 243 -11.65 4.13 -1.53
CA ASN A 243 -12.39 2.95 -1.09
C ASN A 243 -13.90 3.11 -1.26
N LEU A 244 -14.46 4.27 -0.90
CA LEU A 244 -15.88 4.55 -1.08
C LEU A 244 -16.28 4.53 -2.57
N ALA A 245 -15.44 5.05 -3.45
CA ALA A 245 -15.69 5.02 -4.90
C ALA A 245 -15.75 3.58 -5.43
N LEU A 246 -14.82 2.71 -5.01
CA LEU A 246 -14.84 1.29 -5.38
C LEU A 246 -16.06 0.57 -4.79
N GLN A 247 -16.35 0.74 -3.50
CA GLN A 247 -17.45 0.04 -2.82
C GLN A 247 -18.84 0.47 -3.34
N SER A 248 -19.01 1.75 -3.68
CA SER A 248 -20.26 2.28 -4.26
C SER A 248 -20.44 1.97 -5.74
N GLY A 249 -19.43 1.38 -6.40
CA GLY A 249 -19.45 1.12 -7.84
C GLY A 249 -19.25 2.38 -8.70
N ARG A 250 -18.75 3.48 -8.15
CA ARG A 250 -18.29 4.64 -8.94
C ARG A 250 -16.97 4.35 -9.64
N ALA A 251 -16.16 3.44 -9.11
CA ALA A 251 -15.02 2.84 -9.78
C ALA A 251 -15.24 1.33 -9.93
N ASP A 252 -14.63 0.74 -10.93
CA ASP A 252 -14.72 -0.70 -11.22
C ASP A 252 -13.53 -1.45 -10.63
N LEU A 253 -12.36 -0.83 -10.65
CA LEU A 253 -11.08 -1.41 -10.24
C LEU A 253 -10.25 -0.39 -9.47
N THR A 254 -9.36 -0.90 -8.61
CA THR A 254 -8.15 -0.18 -8.18
C THR A 254 -6.93 -0.87 -8.77
N PHE A 255 -5.92 -0.10 -9.16
CA PHE A 255 -4.64 -0.59 -9.63
C PHE A 255 -3.50 0.08 -8.88
N GLY A 256 -2.74 -0.71 -8.13
CA GLY A 256 -1.71 -0.20 -7.25
C GLY A 256 -0.80 -1.29 -6.67
N PRO A 257 0.07 -0.96 -5.70
CA PRO A 257 0.94 -1.93 -5.07
C PRO A 257 0.15 -3.13 -4.54
N ASN A 258 0.55 -4.34 -4.93
CA ASN A 258 -0.11 -5.56 -4.49
C ASN A 258 -0.10 -5.70 -2.97
N ALA A 259 0.98 -5.30 -2.31
CA ALA A 259 1.11 -5.33 -0.86
C ALA A 259 -0.06 -4.65 -0.13
N THR A 260 -0.42 -3.41 -0.54
CA THR A 260 -1.48 -2.63 0.09
C THR A 260 -2.86 -3.21 -0.17
N ALA A 261 -3.08 -3.65 -1.40
CA ALA A 261 -4.37 -4.18 -1.80
C ALA A 261 -4.61 -5.58 -1.23
N ALA A 262 -3.58 -6.42 -1.13
CA ALA A 262 -3.65 -7.72 -0.46
C ALA A 262 -3.94 -7.57 1.05
N TYR A 263 -3.32 -6.58 1.69
CA TYR A 263 -3.61 -6.25 3.09
C TYR A 263 -5.10 -5.90 3.28
N LYS A 264 -5.65 -5.01 2.44
CA LYS A 264 -7.07 -4.63 2.50
C LYS A 264 -7.99 -5.85 2.27
N ALA A 265 -7.68 -6.67 1.27
CA ALA A 265 -8.46 -7.88 1.00
C ALA A 265 -8.47 -8.86 2.18
N ALA A 266 -7.34 -8.95 2.91
CA ALA A 266 -7.22 -9.82 4.08
C ALA A 266 -7.89 -9.26 5.35
N THR A 267 -8.07 -7.94 5.45
CA THR A 267 -8.56 -7.29 6.69
C THR A 267 -10.03 -6.90 6.63
N ASP A 268 -10.58 -6.54 5.47
CA ASP A 268 -11.97 -6.07 5.35
C ASP A 268 -12.86 -6.94 4.45
N GLU A 269 -12.28 -7.91 3.72
CA GLU A 269 -12.96 -8.83 2.79
C GLU A 269 -13.85 -8.16 1.73
N LYS A 270 -13.75 -6.82 1.60
CA LYS A 270 -14.61 -6.04 0.68
C LYS A 270 -14.07 -5.99 -0.73
N THR A 271 -12.83 -6.40 -0.92
CA THR A 271 -12.15 -6.43 -2.22
C THR A 271 -11.59 -7.81 -2.52
N LYS A 272 -11.43 -8.11 -3.79
CA LYS A 272 -10.79 -9.34 -4.29
C LYS A 272 -9.74 -9.01 -5.34
N LEU A 273 -8.63 -9.76 -5.31
CA LEU A 273 -7.63 -9.74 -6.37
C LEU A 273 -8.23 -10.30 -7.66
N VAL A 274 -8.11 -9.57 -8.75
CA VAL A 274 -8.56 -10.00 -10.08
C VAL A 274 -7.45 -9.96 -11.14
N GLY A 275 -6.29 -9.43 -10.81
CA GLY A 275 -5.11 -9.45 -11.68
C GLY A 275 -3.84 -9.09 -10.93
N LEU A 276 -2.73 -9.75 -11.28
CA LEU A 276 -1.41 -9.49 -10.73
C LEU A 276 -0.42 -9.32 -11.88
N VAL A 277 0.35 -8.25 -11.86
CA VAL A 277 1.37 -7.93 -12.85
C VAL A 277 2.66 -7.51 -12.18
N ASP A 278 3.78 -7.68 -12.88
CA ASP A 278 5.06 -7.11 -12.45
C ASP A 278 5.00 -5.57 -12.51
N GLY A 279 5.62 -4.91 -11.53
CA GLY A 279 5.59 -3.44 -11.42
C GLY A 279 6.22 -2.69 -12.58
N GLY A 280 6.93 -3.39 -13.45
CA GLY A 280 7.48 -2.88 -14.70
C GLY A 280 6.86 -3.48 -15.95
N TRP A 281 5.70 -4.09 -15.84
CA TRP A 281 5.10 -4.86 -16.93
C TRP A 281 5.39 -4.25 -18.33
N PRO A 282 5.85 -5.09 -19.30
CA PRO A 282 6.12 -6.53 -19.22
C PRO A 282 7.46 -6.90 -18.56
N LEU A 283 8.23 -5.93 -18.09
CA LEU A 283 9.48 -6.12 -17.38
C LEU A 283 9.23 -6.31 -15.87
N LYS A 284 10.19 -6.91 -15.18
CA LYS A 284 10.24 -6.86 -13.71
C LYS A 284 10.73 -5.49 -13.27
N ALA A 285 10.35 -5.10 -12.06
CA ALA A 285 10.84 -3.89 -11.43
C ALA A 285 11.21 -4.17 -9.98
N SER A 286 12.11 -3.36 -9.44
CA SER A 286 12.56 -3.43 -8.06
C SER A 286 12.08 -2.22 -7.27
N ILE A 287 11.69 -2.44 -6.02
CA ILE A 287 11.50 -1.42 -5.01
C ILE A 287 12.82 -1.21 -4.28
N ALA A 288 13.19 0.05 -4.04
CA ALA A 288 14.49 0.38 -3.48
C ALA A 288 14.46 1.50 -2.44
N ALA A 289 15.35 1.40 -1.46
CA ALA A 289 15.78 2.54 -0.65
C ALA A 289 16.41 3.57 -1.59
N THR A 290 15.81 4.75 -1.63
CA THR A 290 16.16 5.81 -2.58
C THR A 290 16.91 6.91 -1.85
N THR A 291 18.06 7.31 -2.37
CA THR A 291 18.93 8.31 -1.77
C THR A 291 19.26 9.41 -2.77
N LYS A 292 19.75 10.55 -2.30
CA LYS A 292 20.24 11.61 -3.18
C LYS A 292 21.40 11.09 -4.02
N LYS A 293 21.35 11.33 -5.34
CA LYS A 293 22.40 10.89 -6.26
C LYS A 293 23.77 11.42 -5.85
N GLY A 294 24.74 10.52 -5.78
CA GLY A 294 26.13 10.86 -5.49
C GLY A 294 26.42 11.22 -4.02
N ASN A 295 25.46 11.04 -3.09
CA ASN A 295 25.74 11.26 -1.65
C ASN A 295 26.53 10.10 -1.01
N GLY A 296 26.72 8.99 -1.73
CA GLY A 296 27.48 7.82 -1.27
C GLY A 296 26.73 6.86 -0.36
N PHE A 297 25.51 7.19 0.10
CA PHE A 297 24.79 6.37 1.07
C PHE A 297 24.21 5.08 0.48
N ALA A 298 23.86 5.06 -0.80
CA ALA A 298 23.26 3.88 -1.43
C ALA A 298 24.13 2.61 -1.31
N ALA A 299 25.46 2.74 -1.34
CA ALA A 299 26.38 1.61 -1.16
C ALA A 299 26.32 1.04 0.27
N ALA A 300 26.27 1.92 1.28
CA ALA A 300 26.09 1.52 2.68
C ALA A 300 24.71 0.85 2.89
N ALA A 301 23.65 1.43 2.30
CA ALA A 301 22.31 0.86 2.36
C ALA A 301 22.25 -0.53 1.71
N GLN A 302 22.87 -0.71 0.54
CA GLN A 302 22.96 -2.02 -0.12
C GLN A 302 23.68 -3.05 0.75
N ALA A 303 24.84 -2.69 1.30
CA ALA A 303 25.62 -3.59 2.16
C ALA A 303 24.83 -3.98 3.41
N GLY A 304 24.20 -3.01 4.09
CA GLY A 304 23.37 -3.27 5.27
C GLY A 304 22.14 -4.14 4.95
N LEU A 305 21.46 -3.91 3.82
CA LEU A 305 20.35 -4.75 3.37
C LEU A 305 20.80 -6.18 3.06
N ASN A 306 21.99 -6.36 2.44
CA ASN A 306 22.52 -7.70 2.19
C ASN A 306 22.87 -8.41 3.50
N HIS A 307 23.41 -7.73 4.48
CA HIS A 307 23.65 -8.30 5.82
C HIS A 307 22.31 -8.79 6.44
N LEU A 308 21.25 -7.98 6.40
CA LEU A 308 19.92 -8.36 6.91
C LEU A 308 19.29 -9.54 6.13
N ILE A 309 19.60 -9.69 4.84
CA ILE A 309 19.17 -10.82 4.02
C ILE A 309 19.93 -12.08 4.46
N GLU A 310 21.24 -11.99 4.63
CA GLU A 310 22.13 -13.10 4.97
C GLU A 310 21.88 -13.64 6.39
N ASP A 311 21.60 -12.78 7.37
CA ASP A 311 21.30 -13.19 8.75
C ASP A 311 19.83 -13.61 8.94
N GLY A 312 19.00 -13.46 7.91
CA GLY A 312 17.59 -13.85 7.87
C GLY A 312 16.64 -12.86 8.54
N THR A 313 17.11 -11.73 9.08
CA THR A 313 16.26 -10.70 9.69
C THR A 313 15.32 -10.06 8.67
N TYR A 314 15.81 -9.77 7.48
CA TYR A 314 15.01 -9.27 6.36
C TYR A 314 13.81 -10.19 6.04
N GLY A 315 14.06 -11.51 5.94
CA GLY A 315 12.99 -12.48 5.66
C GLY A 315 11.92 -12.50 6.75
N LYS A 316 12.33 -12.42 8.03
CA LYS A 316 11.40 -12.33 9.17
C LYS A 316 10.58 -11.06 9.16
N ILE A 317 11.18 -9.92 8.77
CA ILE A 317 10.45 -8.64 8.61
C ILE A 317 9.40 -8.78 7.51
N LEU A 318 9.75 -9.30 6.33
CA LEU A 318 8.79 -9.50 5.25
C LEU A 318 7.67 -10.46 5.67
N ASP A 319 8.02 -11.57 6.32
CA ASP A 319 7.00 -12.51 6.80
C ASP A 319 6.05 -11.86 7.79
N ARG A 320 6.56 -11.13 8.78
CA ARG A 320 5.75 -10.38 9.75
C ARG A 320 4.65 -9.55 9.06
N TRP A 321 4.97 -8.91 7.95
CA TRP A 321 4.08 -8.04 7.22
C TRP A 321 3.38 -8.69 6.02
N GLY A 322 3.53 -10.01 5.83
CA GLY A 322 2.86 -10.77 4.76
C GLY A 322 3.43 -10.54 3.36
N LEU A 323 4.70 -10.15 3.26
CA LEU A 323 5.37 -9.77 2.01
C LEU A 323 6.45 -10.76 1.55
N SER A 324 6.50 -11.97 2.11
CA SER A 324 7.53 -12.97 1.78
C SER A 324 7.59 -13.32 0.28
N SER A 325 6.47 -13.19 -0.44
CA SER A 325 6.40 -13.44 -1.90
C SER A 325 7.09 -12.36 -2.75
N GLU A 326 7.42 -11.22 -2.15
CA GLU A 326 8.09 -10.10 -2.81
C GLU A 326 9.57 -9.99 -2.38
N ALA A 327 10.08 -11.02 -1.67
CA ALA A 327 11.45 -11.08 -1.20
C ALA A 327 12.46 -11.17 -2.35
N VAL A 328 13.57 -10.42 -2.21
CA VAL A 328 14.73 -10.53 -3.11
C VAL A 328 15.83 -11.38 -2.47
N ALA A 329 16.59 -12.09 -3.30
CA ALA A 329 17.71 -12.91 -2.83
C ALA A 329 18.91 -12.06 -2.40
N LYS A 330 19.03 -10.85 -2.94
CA LYS A 330 20.05 -9.86 -2.56
C LYS A 330 19.61 -8.44 -2.91
N SER A 331 20.15 -7.47 -2.19
CA SER A 331 20.05 -6.05 -2.55
C SER A 331 21.04 -5.73 -3.66
N GLU A 332 20.62 -4.97 -4.66
CA GLU A 332 21.43 -4.50 -5.77
C GLU A 332 21.57 -2.98 -5.72
N LEU A 333 22.80 -2.49 -5.98
CA LEU A 333 23.10 -1.07 -6.09
C LEU A 333 22.72 -0.59 -7.49
N ASN A 334 21.87 0.42 -7.57
CA ASN A 334 21.43 1.00 -8.85
C ASN A 334 21.02 -0.06 -9.90
N PRO A 335 20.12 -1.02 -9.55
CA PRO A 335 19.71 -2.04 -10.50
C PRO A 335 19.16 -1.43 -11.78
N ALA A 336 18.98 -2.23 -12.83
CA ALA A 336 18.33 -1.78 -14.06
C ALA A 336 16.95 -1.21 -13.71
N GLY A 337 16.72 0.03 -14.11
CA GLY A 337 15.45 0.72 -13.91
C GLY A 337 14.49 0.45 -15.05
N LEU A 338 13.21 0.74 -14.82
CA LEU A 338 12.25 0.76 -15.90
C LEU A 338 12.65 1.83 -16.91
N PRO A 339 12.56 1.54 -18.23
CA PRO A 339 12.87 2.51 -19.26
C PRO A 339 11.96 3.74 -19.12
N LYS A 340 12.42 4.86 -19.65
CA LYS A 340 11.60 6.07 -19.74
C LYS A 340 10.38 5.77 -20.61
N SER A 341 9.20 6.03 -20.09
CA SER A 341 7.92 5.91 -20.80
C SER A 341 7.73 7.03 -21.82
#